data_fe469b07aac89ebaf6e318e5e965c981
#
_entry.id   fe469b07aac89ebaf6e318e5e965c981
#
_cell.length_a   1.000
_cell.length_b   1.000
_cell.length_c   1.000
_cell.angle_alpha   90.00
_cell.angle_beta   90.00
_cell.angle_gamma   90.00
#
_symmetry.space_group_name_H-M   'P 1'
#
loop_
_entity.id
_entity.type
_entity.pdbx_description
1 polymer ?
#
loop_
_entity_poly.entity_id
_entity_poly.type
_entity_poly.pdbx_seq_one_letter_code
_entity_poly.pdbx_strand_id
1 'polypeptide(L)'
;MNILKKLFFVGFFACVATPLFAESLFFADEPVQDGLPVFEMSKTFAEIYEKLDAVNWAGKSLNVAIESLEKINPKAHIAATDERVVLVWGDEIVGNFPRPEAKDWYGFGEITTALILKMRANNAQLKDLTQSEVYRTVVDALMAGVDENGRYIFSKAAEIAEDGRLLTSVGIEGYRDTNGNWRVTGVYKGAPADIAGVRAGDLIVQINGEFVANIDDGQLNAIMTGFNSGTAKMKLLTPNGEKNVVLRRASIVLADADIIRHTSKDSGGMLEFVVHKVSDGAVNIIADALAQYPDPMGIVLDLRTAIGDDERAAAKLAGLFVGAVPVMRIVETARDEVEVVPGAQAATNANVVVLMSDMTRGTAEAIVAAFYENNRGVLVGTPTAGVARIASHIDLNNGGALELLNKSIKTGAGHTIDGRGIFPIVCLSNIRSNGQQNAFFLNVVNGDFSARDFNKEANVKPQDVRRGCPVLTSGADEDALAIAVAAQILSDDKIYGRLLAHDE
;
A
#
# COMPACT_ATOMS: atom_id res chain seq x y z
N MET A 1 -27.02 -9.17 22.97
CA MET A 1 -27.71 -10.18 23.82
C MET A 1 -29.20 -10.40 23.47
N ASN A 2 -29.82 -9.46 22.70
CA ASN A 2 -31.25 -9.61 22.30
C ASN A 2 -31.44 -10.26 20.91
N ILE A 3 -30.45 -10.22 20.01
CA ILE A 3 -30.55 -10.75 18.65
C ILE A 3 -30.46 -12.28 18.64
N LEU A 4 -29.59 -12.87 19.43
CA LEU A 4 -29.53 -14.34 19.57
C LEU A 4 -30.85 -14.94 20.15
N LYS A 5 -31.56 -14.19 21.00
CA LYS A 5 -32.87 -14.65 21.52
C LYS A 5 -33.98 -14.59 20.47
N LYS A 6 -33.93 -13.65 19.47
CA LYS A 6 -34.86 -13.60 18.36
C LYS A 6 -34.63 -14.74 17.34
N LEU A 7 -33.38 -15.13 17.10
CA LEU A 7 -33.05 -16.28 16.28
C LEU A 7 -33.52 -17.62 16.87
N PHE A 8 -33.44 -17.75 18.21
CA PHE A 8 -33.99 -18.94 18.90
C PHE A 8 -35.52 -19.01 18.89
N PHE A 9 -36.21 -17.86 18.79
CA PHE A 9 -37.68 -17.81 18.72
C PHE A 9 -38.23 -18.15 17.32
N VAL A 10 -37.45 -17.94 16.26
CA VAL A 10 -37.84 -18.31 14.90
C VAL A 10 -37.83 -19.83 14.70
N GLY A 11 -36.98 -20.57 15.47
CA GLY A 11 -36.98 -22.05 15.46
C GLY A 11 -38.23 -22.68 16.14
N PHE A 12 -38.95 -21.95 16.98
CA PHE A 12 -40.10 -22.50 17.70
C PHE A 12 -41.48 -22.15 17.12
N PHE A 13 -41.50 -21.20 16.12
CA PHE A 13 -42.75 -20.81 15.44
C PHE A 13 -42.96 -21.52 14.09
N ALA A 14 -42.12 -22.50 13.75
CA ALA A 14 -42.20 -23.27 12.50
C ALA A 14 -43.30 -24.37 12.50
N CYS A 15 -44.26 -24.31 13.42
CA CYS A 15 -45.33 -25.33 13.50
C CYS A 15 -46.72 -24.80 13.15
N VAL A 16 -46.84 -23.67 12.42
CA VAL A 16 -48.11 -23.32 11.78
C VAL A 16 -47.81 -23.16 10.30
N ALA A 17 -48.20 -24.18 9.53
CA ALA A 17 -48.03 -24.33 8.13
C ALA A 17 -48.80 -23.25 7.34
N THR A 18 -48.04 -22.22 6.91
CA THR A 18 -48.22 -21.68 5.58
C THR A 18 -46.93 -22.01 4.82
N PRO A 19 -47.01 -22.58 3.60
CA PRO A 19 -45.81 -22.72 2.76
C PRO A 19 -45.36 -21.30 2.44
N LEU A 20 -44.38 -20.77 3.18
CA LEU A 20 -43.56 -19.71 2.64
C LEU A 20 -42.91 -20.34 1.41
N PHE A 21 -43.42 -19.96 0.25
CA PHE A 21 -42.81 -20.30 -1.02
C PHE A 21 -41.32 -20.02 -0.90
N ALA A 22 -40.51 -21.05 -1.05
CA ALA A 22 -39.10 -20.86 -1.35
C ALA A 22 -39.08 -19.93 -2.56
N GLU A 23 -38.72 -18.68 -2.39
CA GLU A 23 -38.51 -17.77 -3.53
C GLU A 23 -37.50 -18.51 -4.40
N SER A 24 -37.91 -18.81 -5.64
CA SER A 24 -37.03 -19.39 -6.64
C SER A 24 -35.82 -18.49 -6.76
N LEU A 25 -34.63 -18.99 -6.47
CA LEU A 25 -33.38 -18.26 -6.62
C LEU A 25 -32.96 -18.07 -8.09
N PHE A 26 -33.79 -18.59 -9.04
CA PHE A 26 -33.48 -18.53 -10.46
C PHE A 26 -33.82 -17.16 -11.05
N PHE A 27 -32.81 -16.34 -11.28
CA PHE A 27 -32.92 -15.10 -12.04
C PHE A 27 -32.91 -15.33 -13.58
N ALA A 28 -33.00 -16.58 -14.03
CA ALA A 28 -32.90 -16.94 -15.45
C ALA A 28 -33.98 -16.27 -16.32
N ASP A 29 -35.17 -16.05 -15.76
CA ASP A 29 -36.31 -15.46 -16.46
C ASP A 29 -36.35 -13.91 -16.37
N GLU A 30 -35.58 -13.30 -15.47
CA GLU A 30 -35.47 -11.84 -15.32
C GLU A 30 -34.02 -11.41 -15.33
N PRO A 31 -33.38 -11.26 -16.51
CA PRO A 31 -31.95 -10.95 -16.60
C PRO A 31 -31.58 -9.58 -16.04
N VAL A 32 -32.55 -8.67 -15.89
CA VAL A 32 -32.37 -7.33 -15.31
C VAL A 32 -33.44 -7.07 -14.25
N GLN A 33 -33.02 -6.82 -13.01
CA GLN A 33 -33.91 -6.46 -11.91
C GLN A 33 -33.38 -5.21 -11.21
N ASP A 34 -34.27 -4.24 -10.90
CA ASP A 34 -33.89 -2.97 -10.27
C ASP A 34 -32.73 -2.23 -11.00
N GLY A 35 -32.71 -2.34 -12.37
CA GLY A 35 -31.67 -1.76 -13.21
C GLY A 35 -30.31 -2.50 -13.19
N LEU A 36 -30.21 -3.66 -12.52
CA LEU A 36 -29.00 -4.46 -12.41
C LEU A 36 -29.08 -5.74 -13.24
N PRO A 37 -28.01 -6.15 -13.93
CA PRO A 37 -27.93 -7.40 -14.67
C PRO A 37 -27.71 -8.59 -13.71
N VAL A 38 -28.78 -8.99 -13.01
CA VAL A 38 -28.74 -9.94 -11.88
C VAL A 38 -28.14 -11.30 -12.23
N PHE A 39 -28.37 -11.78 -13.44
CA PHE A 39 -27.81 -13.03 -13.91
C PHE A 39 -26.27 -12.97 -14.05
N GLU A 40 -25.76 -11.90 -14.67
CA GLU A 40 -24.30 -11.71 -14.81
C GLU A 40 -23.65 -11.41 -13.45
N MET A 41 -24.35 -10.69 -12.58
CA MET A 41 -23.87 -10.47 -11.20
C MET A 41 -23.76 -11.76 -10.43
N SER A 42 -24.75 -12.63 -10.49
CA SER A 42 -24.72 -13.94 -9.82
C SER A 42 -23.56 -14.80 -10.30
N LYS A 43 -23.25 -14.79 -11.61
CA LYS A 43 -22.09 -15.47 -12.16
C LYS A 43 -20.77 -14.90 -11.65
N THR A 44 -20.65 -13.57 -11.62
CA THR A 44 -19.43 -12.91 -11.11
C THR A 44 -19.22 -13.23 -9.62
N PHE A 45 -20.27 -13.16 -8.81
CA PHE A 45 -20.17 -13.52 -7.40
C PHE A 45 -19.86 -15.00 -7.21
N ALA A 46 -20.44 -15.90 -8.05
CA ALA A 46 -20.13 -17.32 -8.04
C ALA A 46 -18.63 -17.57 -8.31
N GLU A 47 -18.08 -16.91 -9.32
CA GLU A 47 -16.65 -16.98 -9.63
C GLU A 47 -15.80 -16.50 -8.45
N ILE A 48 -16.19 -15.41 -7.78
CA ILE A 48 -15.49 -14.89 -6.59
C ILE A 48 -15.46 -15.94 -5.49
N TYR A 49 -16.59 -16.59 -5.18
CA TYR A 49 -16.64 -17.66 -4.18
C TYR A 49 -15.78 -18.85 -4.55
N GLU A 50 -15.79 -19.27 -5.81
CA GLU A 50 -14.93 -20.33 -6.32
C GLU A 50 -13.45 -20.01 -6.15
N LYS A 51 -13.04 -18.78 -6.50
CA LYS A 51 -11.65 -18.32 -6.36
C LYS A 51 -11.22 -18.21 -4.91
N LEU A 52 -12.10 -17.68 -4.03
CA LEU A 52 -11.82 -17.58 -2.60
C LEU A 52 -11.67 -18.96 -1.93
N ASP A 53 -12.50 -19.94 -2.33
CA ASP A 53 -12.36 -21.31 -1.84
C ASP A 53 -11.08 -21.98 -2.34
N ALA A 54 -10.73 -21.77 -3.61
CA ALA A 54 -9.53 -22.34 -4.22
C ALA A 54 -8.23 -21.90 -3.52
N VAL A 55 -8.19 -20.67 -3.00
CA VAL A 55 -7.04 -20.18 -2.22
C VAL A 55 -7.08 -20.59 -0.75
N ASN A 56 -8.10 -21.34 -0.31
CA ASN A 56 -8.30 -21.85 1.05
C ASN A 56 -7.96 -20.80 2.12
N TRP A 57 -8.52 -19.59 1.95
CA TRP A 57 -8.12 -18.41 2.68
C TRP A 57 -8.23 -18.61 4.21
N ALA A 58 -7.10 -18.80 4.87
CA ALA A 58 -6.98 -18.87 6.34
C ALA A 58 -7.95 -19.85 7.04
N GLY A 59 -8.50 -20.86 6.34
CA GLY A 59 -9.47 -21.81 6.88
C GLY A 59 -10.83 -21.17 7.23
N LYS A 60 -11.09 -19.94 6.79
CA LYS A 60 -12.37 -19.27 7.00
C LYS A 60 -13.44 -19.87 6.07
N SER A 61 -14.61 -20.14 6.62
CA SER A 61 -15.74 -20.65 5.84
C SER A 61 -16.33 -19.54 4.96
N LEU A 62 -16.89 -19.90 3.78
CA LEU A 62 -17.63 -18.96 2.94
C LEU A 62 -18.82 -18.29 3.63
N ASN A 63 -19.31 -18.87 4.72
CA ASN A 63 -20.33 -18.22 5.56
C ASN A 63 -19.84 -16.90 6.10
N VAL A 64 -18.57 -16.80 6.52
CA VAL A 64 -17.98 -15.54 7.01
C VAL A 64 -17.97 -14.50 5.90
N ALA A 65 -17.73 -14.87 4.65
CA ALA A 65 -17.80 -13.96 3.53
C ALA A 65 -19.24 -13.44 3.31
N ILE A 66 -20.25 -14.33 3.30
CA ILE A 66 -21.66 -13.93 3.18
C ILE A 66 -22.10 -13.06 4.36
N GLU A 67 -21.79 -13.44 5.59
CA GLU A 67 -22.13 -12.67 6.80
C GLU A 67 -21.49 -11.27 6.79
N SER A 68 -20.33 -11.13 6.15
CA SER A 68 -19.64 -9.84 6.03
C SER A 68 -20.39 -8.82 5.20
N LEU A 69 -21.36 -9.22 4.38
CA LEU A 69 -22.24 -8.31 3.65
C LEU A 69 -23.04 -7.38 4.58
N GLU A 70 -23.19 -7.74 5.86
CA GLU A 70 -23.78 -6.84 6.86
C GLU A 70 -23.00 -5.52 7.02
N LYS A 71 -21.70 -5.49 6.67
CA LYS A 71 -20.87 -4.29 6.72
C LYS A 71 -21.31 -3.23 5.70
N ILE A 72 -22.09 -3.61 4.68
CA ILE A 72 -22.64 -2.68 3.68
C ILE A 72 -23.55 -1.63 4.34
N ASN A 73 -24.30 -2.04 5.36
CA ASN A 73 -25.19 -1.11 6.06
C ASN A 73 -25.41 -1.52 7.52
N PRO A 74 -25.34 -0.59 8.48
CA PRO A 74 -25.47 -0.91 9.92
C PRO A 74 -26.86 -1.45 10.33
N LYS A 75 -27.90 -1.35 9.45
CA LYS A 75 -29.19 -1.96 9.67
C LYS A 75 -29.29 -3.41 9.18
N ALA A 76 -28.32 -3.85 8.38
CA ALA A 76 -28.28 -5.20 7.86
C ALA A 76 -27.63 -6.13 8.89
N HIS A 77 -28.28 -7.27 9.18
CA HIS A 77 -27.70 -8.36 9.95
C HIS A 77 -27.93 -9.64 9.16
N ILE A 78 -26.84 -10.36 8.88
CA ILE A 78 -26.88 -11.59 8.11
C ILE A 78 -26.42 -12.74 8.99
N ALA A 79 -27.22 -13.79 9.03
CA ALA A 79 -26.87 -15.04 9.72
C ALA A 79 -26.90 -16.19 8.71
N ALA A 80 -25.78 -16.90 8.59
CA ALA A 80 -25.67 -18.11 7.79
C ALA A 80 -25.61 -19.32 8.71
N THR A 81 -26.69 -20.11 8.73
CA THR A 81 -26.77 -21.39 9.45
C THR A 81 -26.43 -22.54 8.49
N ASP A 82 -26.49 -23.79 9.00
CA ASP A 82 -26.27 -24.97 8.16
C ASP A 82 -27.36 -25.17 7.08
N GLU A 83 -28.52 -24.59 7.27
CA GLU A 83 -29.67 -24.78 6.35
C GLU A 83 -30.07 -23.49 5.62
N ARG A 84 -29.83 -22.34 6.21
CA ARG A 84 -30.41 -21.08 5.72
C ARG A 84 -29.48 -19.89 5.83
N VAL A 85 -29.67 -18.92 4.94
CA VAL A 85 -29.11 -17.59 5.00
C VAL A 85 -30.23 -16.59 5.23
N VAL A 86 -30.19 -15.86 6.33
CA VAL A 86 -31.26 -14.94 6.76
C VAL A 86 -30.73 -13.52 6.78
N LEU A 87 -31.45 -12.60 6.13
CA LEU A 87 -31.20 -11.16 6.19
C LEU A 87 -32.27 -10.48 7.06
N VAL A 88 -31.82 -9.83 8.10
CA VAL A 88 -32.62 -8.97 8.97
C VAL A 88 -32.26 -7.54 8.68
N TRP A 89 -33.26 -6.69 8.44
CA TRP A 89 -33.09 -5.25 8.22
C TRP A 89 -33.77 -4.48 9.36
N GLY A 90 -32.94 -3.92 10.25
CA GLY A 90 -33.44 -3.39 11.52
C GLY A 90 -34.03 -4.50 12.40
N ASP A 91 -35.35 -4.53 12.52
CA ASP A 91 -36.07 -5.53 13.32
C ASP A 91 -36.88 -6.56 12.49
N GLU A 92 -36.85 -6.44 11.16
CA GLU A 92 -37.67 -7.23 10.24
C GLU A 92 -36.80 -8.22 9.44
N ILE A 93 -37.30 -9.46 9.26
CA ILE A 93 -36.69 -10.43 8.35
C ILE A 93 -37.15 -10.06 6.93
N VAL A 94 -36.19 -9.62 6.09
CA VAL A 94 -36.49 -9.20 4.71
C VAL A 94 -35.99 -10.21 3.67
N GLY A 95 -35.15 -11.18 4.07
CA GLY A 95 -34.68 -12.28 3.24
C GLY A 95 -34.48 -13.56 4.04
N ASN A 96 -34.88 -14.70 3.48
CA ASN A 96 -34.73 -16.02 4.11
C ASN A 96 -34.56 -17.08 3.01
N PHE A 97 -33.32 -17.42 2.72
CA PHE A 97 -32.93 -18.26 1.59
C PHE A 97 -32.40 -19.61 2.06
N PRO A 98 -32.61 -20.71 1.27
CA PRO A 98 -31.91 -21.96 1.56
C PRO A 98 -30.40 -21.73 1.40
N ARG A 99 -29.62 -22.33 2.30
CA ARG A 99 -28.16 -22.27 2.16
C ARG A 99 -27.72 -23.18 1.02
N PRO A 100 -26.85 -22.74 0.10
CA PRO A 100 -26.27 -23.59 -0.94
C PRO A 100 -25.45 -24.71 -0.34
N GLU A 101 -25.37 -25.83 -1.05
CA GLU A 101 -24.48 -26.92 -0.68
C GLU A 101 -23.01 -26.47 -0.80
N ALA A 102 -22.12 -27.16 -0.08
CA ALA A 102 -20.68 -26.90 -0.19
C ALA A 102 -20.24 -27.07 -1.66
N LYS A 103 -19.55 -26.04 -2.20
CA LYS A 103 -19.12 -25.94 -3.60
C LYS A 103 -20.23 -25.65 -4.64
N ASP A 104 -21.43 -25.35 -4.21
CA ASP A 104 -22.43 -24.74 -5.09
C ASP A 104 -22.15 -23.23 -5.22
N TRP A 105 -21.07 -22.89 -5.92
CA TRP A 105 -20.65 -21.49 -6.11
C TRP A 105 -21.74 -20.63 -6.75
N TYR A 106 -22.48 -21.22 -7.68
CA TYR A 106 -23.57 -20.50 -8.34
C TYR A 106 -24.68 -20.15 -7.36
N GLY A 107 -25.09 -21.08 -6.51
CA GLY A 107 -26.05 -20.80 -5.45
C GLY A 107 -25.57 -19.72 -4.47
N PHE A 108 -24.28 -19.69 -4.12
CA PHE A 108 -23.69 -18.61 -3.32
C PHE A 108 -23.77 -17.27 -4.05
N GLY A 109 -23.52 -17.23 -5.36
CA GLY A 109 -23.63 -16.03 -6.20
C GLY A 109 -25.08 -15.51 -6.28
N GLU A 110 -26.05 -16.42 -6.45
CA GLU A 110 -27.49 -16.06 -6.48
C GLU A 110 -27.97 -15.50 -5.14
N ILE A 111 -27.59 -16.11 -4.02
CA ILE A 111 -27.94 -15.59 -2.68
C ILE A 111 -27.32 -14.21 -2.46
N THR A 112 -26.06 -14.01 -2.83
CA THR A 112 -25.41 -12.71 -2.72
C THR A 112 -26.17 -11.64 -3.51
N THR A 113 -26.57 -11.97 -4.75
CA THR A 113 -27.37 -11.08 -5.59
C THR A 113 -28.75 -10.80 -4.96
N ALA A 114 -29.42 -11.83 -4.42
CA ALA A 114 -30.70 -11.68 -3.76
C ALA A 114 -30.60 -10.81 -2.48
N LEU A 115 -29.55 -10.99 -1.68
CA LEU A 115 -29.29 -10.19 -0.48
C LEU A 115 -29.12 -8.70 -0.84
N ILE A 116 -28.30 -8.36 -1.84
CA ILE A 116 -28.12 -6.96 -2.24
C ILE A 116 -29.39 -6.35 -2.80
N LEU A 117 -30.20 -7.07 -3.57
CA LEU A 117 -31.48 -6.59 -4.04
C LEU A 117 -32.45 -6.28 -2.89
N LYS A 118 -32.51 -7.15 -1.87
CA LYS A 118 -33.32 -6.90 -0.67
C LYS A 118 -32.80 -5.69 0.14
N MET A 119 -31.48 -5.52 0.25
CA MET A 119 -30.90 -4.33 0.90
C MET A 119 -31.22 -3.06 0.11
N ARG A 120 -31.13 -3.07 -1.23
CA ARG A 120 -31.47 -1.95 -2.11
C ARG A 120 -32.95 -1.57 -1.98
N ALA A 121 -33.85 -2.55 -1.90
CA ALA A 121 -35.28 -2.30 -1.70
C ALA A 121 -35.58 -1.57 -0.39
N ASN A 122 -34.70 -1.69 0.61
CA ASN A 122 -34.86 -1.09 1.94
C ASN A 122 -34.00 0.15 2.18
N ASN A 123 -33.16 0.57 1.21
CA ASN A 123 -32.26 1.71 1.35
C ASN A 123 -32.11 2.49 0.04
N ALA A 124 -32.57 3.75 0.05
CA ALA A 124 -32.51 4.62 -1.12
C ALA A 124 -31.07 4.88 -1.60
N GLN A 125 -30.09 5.03 -0.68
CA GLN A 125 -28.70 5.27 -1.05
C GLN A 125 -28.11 4.07 -1.80
N LEU A 126 -28.42 2.84 -1.37
CA LEU A 126 -28.00 1.62 -2.07
C LEU A 126 -28.72 1.46 -3.40
N LYS A 127 -29.98 1.92 -3.49
CA LYS A 127 -30.76 1.87 -4.71
C LYS A 127 -30.19 2.76 -5.82
N ASP A 128 -29.58 3.88 -5.46
CA ASP A 128 -29.02 4.85 -6.40
C ASP A 128 -27.61 4.45 -6.90
N LEU A 129 -27.01 3.39 -6.33
CA LEU A 129 -25.69 2.91 -6.78
C LEU A 129 -25.75 2.36 -8.20
N THR A 130 -24.79 2.74 -9.01
CA THR A 130 -24.51 2.14 -10.33
C THR A 130 -24.10 0.68 -10.21
N GLN A 131 -24.16 -0.07 -11.28
CA GLN A 131 -23.69 -1.48 -11.31
C GLN A 131 -22.26 -1.63 -10.79
N SER A 132 -21.34 -0.75 -11.20
CA SER A 132 -19.94 -0.79 -10.79
C SER A 132 -19.78 -0.54 -9.30
N GLU A 133 -20.52 0.41 -8.74
CA GLU A 133 -20.52 0.70 -7.31
C GLU A 133 -21.12 -0.45 -6.50
N VAL A 134 -22.14 -1.12 -7.03
CA VAL A 134 -22.70 -2.32 -6.40
C VAL A 134 -21.66 -3.44 -6.36
N TYR A 135 -20.98 -3.72 -7.47
CA TYR A 135 -19.88 -4.70 -7.48
C TYR A 135 -18.83 -4.38 -6.43
N ARG A 136 -18.31 -3.14 -6.44
CA ARG A 136 -17.30 -2.71 -5.45
C ARG A 136 -17.82 -2.91 -4.03
N THR A 137 -19.00 -2.36 -3.71
CA THR A 137 -19.57 -2.42 -2.36
C THR A 137 -19.74 -3.85 -1.86
N VAL A 138 -20.26 -4.74 -2.72
CA VAL A 138 -20.51 -6.14 -2.35
C VAL A 138 -19.20 -6.89 -2.21
N VAL A 139 -18.26 -6.73 -3.15
CA VAL A 139 -17.02 -7.49 -3.12
C VAL A 139 -16.11 -7.00 -2.00
N ASP A 140 -16.03 -5.69 -1.76
CA ASP A 140 -15.28 -5.16 -0.61
C ASP A 140 -15.84 -5.69 0.72
N ALA A 141 -17.16 -5.82 0.84
CA ALA A 141 -17.78 -6.41 2.03
C ALA A 141 -17.47 -7.91 2.16
N LEU A 142 -17.53 -8.69 1.07
CA LEU A 142 -17.13 -10.10 1.05
C LEU A 142 -15.66 -10.26 1.43
N MET A 143 -14.80 -9.45 0.82
CA MET A 143 -13.36 -9.45 1.07
C MET A 143 -13.04 -9.10 2.52
N ALA A 144 -13.71 -8.11 3.10
CA ALA A 144 -13.51 -7.73 4.51
C ALA A 144 -13.83 -8.86 5.52
N GLY A 145 -14.57 -9.89 5.12
CA GLY A 145 -14.79 -11.11 5.93
C GLY A 145 -13.64 -12.11 5.79
N VAL A 146 -13.02 -12.12 4.65
CA VAL A 146 -11.97 -13.08 4.27
C VAL A 146 -10.59 -12.49 4.55
N ASP A 147 -10.34 -11.27 4.07
CA ASP A 147 -9.12 -10.49 4.26
C ASP A 147 -9.51 -9.01 4.42
N GLU A 148 -9.31 -8.45 5.61
CA GLU A 148 -9.67 -7.07 5.92
C GLU A 148 -8.93 -6.01 5.06
N ASN A 149 -7.82 -6.41 4.44
CA ASN A 149 -7.02 -5.58 3.53
C ASN A 149 -7.21 -5.97 2.07
N GLY A 150 -8.02 -7.02 1.81
CA GLY A 150 -8.35 -7.44 0.45
C GLY A 150 -9.29 -6.46 -0.22
N ARG A 151 -9.17 -6.31 -1.54
CA ARG A 151 -9.99 -5.39 -2.31
C ARG A 151 -10.36 -5.92 -3.69
N TYR A 152 -11.39 -5.30 -4.28
CA TYR A 152 -11.81 -5.55 -5.65
C TYR A 152 -11.29 -4.46 -6.59
N ILE A 153 -10.61 -4.88 -7.65
CA ILE A 153 -10.15 -4.02 -8.73
C ILE A 153 -11.11 -4.16 -9.91
N PHE A 154 -11.80 -3.07 -10.27
CA PHE A 154 -12.91 -3.10 -11.22
C PHE A 154 -12.46 -3.32 -12.68
N SER A 155 -11.28 -2.86 -13.07
CA SER A 155 -10.75 -3.07 -14.41
C SER A 155 -9.23 -2.96 -14.45
N LYS A 156 -8.63 -3.63 -15.44
CA LYS A 156 -7.19 -3.55 -15.70
C LYS A 156 -6.69 -2.13 -16.01
N ALA A 157 -7.58 -1.24 -16.48
CA ALA A 157 -7.27 0.18 -16.65
C ALA A 157 -7.21 0.93 -15.30
N ALA A 158 -8.03 0.51 -14.31
CA ALA A 158 -7.92 0.99 -12.94
C ALA A 158 -6.64 0.45 -12.26
N GLU A 159 -6.28 -0.81 -12.52
CA GLU A 159 -5.05 -1.43 -12.05
C GLU A 159 -3.80 -0.68 -12.57
N ILE A 160 -3.77 -0.28 -13.85
CA ILE A 160 -2.69 0.53 -14.41
C ILE A 160 -2.62 1.90 -13.73
N ALA A 161 -3.75 2.48 -13.35
CA ALA A 161 -3.81 3.73 -12.58
C ALA A 161 -3.39 3.54 -11.11
N GLU A 162 -3.70 2.38 -10.52
CA GLU A 162 -3.30 2.00 -9.16
C GLU A 162 -1.86 1.45 -9.10
N ASP A 163 -1.34 0.89 -10.20
CA ASP A 163 0.05 0.44 -10.34
C ASP A 163 1.07 1.61 -10.31
N GLY A 164 0.59 2.84 -10.12
CA GLY A 164 1.41 4.02 -9.93
C GLY A 164 2.14 4.50 -11.19
N ARG A 165 1.99 3.82 -12.34
CA ARG A 165 2.64 4.20 -13.60
C ARG A 165 1.87 5.24 -14.39
N LEU A 166 0.56 5.27 -14.23
CA LEU A 166 -0.34 6.24 -14.86
C LEU A 166 -1.13 6.97 -13.79
N LEU A 167 -0.55 8.00 -13.24
CA LEU A 167 -1.25 8.90 -12.32
C LEU A 167 -1.97 9.96 -13.13
N THR A 168 -3.30 9.95 -13.15
CA THR A 168 -4.05 11.09 -13.66
C THR A 168 -4.14 12.14 -12.56
N SER A 169 -3.25 13.12 -12.63
CA SER A 169 -3.01 14.09 -11.57
C SER A 169 -2.65 15.47 -12.11
N VAL A 170 -2.65 16.46 -11.25
CA VAL A 170 -2.00 17.75 -11.50
C VAL A 170 -0.49 17.69 -11.35
N GLY A 171 0.06 16.63 -10.70
CA GLY A 171 1.49 16.40 -10.57
C GLY A 171 2.14 17.14 -9.41
N ILE A 172 1.46 17.24 -8.28
CA ILE A 172 1.97 17.89 -7.06
C ILE A 172 2.02 16.88 -5.92
N GLU A 173 3.15 16.82 -5.24
CA GLU A 173 3.33 16.18 -3.95
C GLU A 173 3.38 17.23 -2.84
N GLY A 174 2.95 16.86 -1.64
CA GLY A 174 2.97 17.80 -0.53
C GLY A 174 2.32 17.26 0.72
N TYR A 175 2.25 18.12 1.72
CA TYR A 175 1.61 17.83 2.99
C TYR A 175 0.87 19.07 3.52
N ARG A 176 -0.06 18.84 4.43
CA ARG A 176 -0.79 19.92 5.10
C ARG A 176 0.08 20.51 6.22
N ASP A 177 0.33 21.83 6.16
CA ASP A 177 1.07 22.54 7.20
C ASP A 177 0.21 22.78 8.46
N THR A 178 0.82 23.34 9.50
CA THR A 178 0.16 23.65 10.78
C THR A 178 -0.97 24.70 10.67
N ASN A 179 -1.03 25.43 9.57
CA ASN A 179 -2.09 26.42 9.28
C ASN A 179 -3.19 25.83 8.39
N GLY A 180 -3.10 24.55 8.06
CA GLY A 180 -4.06 23.86 7.21
C GLY A 180 -3.86 24.06 5.71
N ASN A 181 -2.81 24.79 5.27
CA ASN A 181 -2.49 24.95 3.86
C ASN A 181 -1.71 23.74 3.33
N TRP A 182 -1.69 23.57 2.00
CA TRP A 182 -0.92 22.50 1.37
C TRP A 182 0.44 22.99 0.93
N ARG A 183 1.50 22.50 1.57
CA ARG A 183 2.87 22.80 1.19
C ARG A 183 3.37 21.82 0.16
N VAL A 184 3.81 22.34 -0.98
CA VAL A 184 4.38 21.54 -2.08
C VAL A 184 5.77 21.06 -1.67
N THR A 185 5.98 19.75 -1.71
CA THR A 185 7.29 19.10 -1.47
C THR A 185 7.96 18.68 -2.76
N GLY A 186 7.15 18.31 -3.76
CA GLY A 186 7.62 17.87 -5.06
C GLY A 186 6.65 18.21 -6.19
N VAL A 187 7.18 18.26 -7.39
CA VAL A 187 6.39 18.42 -8.63
C VAL A 187 6.94 17.46 -9.66
N TYR A 188 6.09 16.59 -10.19
CA TYR A 188 6.50 15.63 -11.22
C TYR A 188 6.92 16.33 -12.50
N LYS A 189 8.10 16.00 -12.99
CA LYS A 189 8.67 16.60 -14.20
C LYS A 189 7.75 16.35 -15.42
N GLY A 190 7.45 17.41 -16.16
CA GLY A 190 6.55 17.36 -17.32
C GLY A 190 5.07 17.30 -16.97
N ALA A 191 4.71 17.24 -15.69
CA ALA A 191 3.34 17.28 -15.23
C ALA A 191 2.70 18.67 -15.40
N PRO A 192 1.36 18.80 -15.36
CA PRO A 192 0.68 20.08 -15.49
C PRO A 192 1.18 21.15 -14.51
N ALA A 193 1.50 20.78 -13.29
CA ALA A 193 2.05 21.69 -12.28
C ALA A 193 3.46 22.17 -12.63
N ASP A 194 4.33 21.27 -13.12
CA ASP A 194 5.68 21.64 -13.56
C ASP A 194 5.64 22.60 -14.74
N ILE A 195 4.81 22.30 -15.75
CA ILE A 195 4.58 23.16 -16.92
C ILE A 195 4.06 24.54 -16.49
N ALA A 196 3.17 24.59 -15.50
CA ALA A 196 2.66 25.83 -14.94
C ALA A 196 3.67 26.54 -14.02
N GLY A 197 4.84 25.94 -13.78
CA GLY A 197 5.91 26.49 -12.96
C GLY A 197 5.63 26.50 -11.47
N VAL A 198 4.87 25.53 -10.95
CA VAL A 198 4.78 25.23 -9.52
C VAL A 198 6.10 24.60 -9.09
N ARG A 199 6.57 24.91 -7.89
CA ARG A 199 7.86 24.42 -7.38
C ARG A 199 7.73 23.93 -5.95
N ALA A 200 8.63 23.06 -5.52
CA ALA A 200 8.78 22.69 -4.14
C ALA A 200 9.01 23.96 -3.27
N GLY A 201 8.36 24.01 -2.11
CA GLY A 201 8.31 25.17 -1.23
C GLY A 201 7.13 26.10 -1.45
N ASP A 202 6.43 26.04 -2.59
CA ASP A 202 5.20 26.80 -2.80
C ASP A 202 4.11 26.36 -1.80
N LEU A 203 3.21 27.27 -1.45
CA LEU A 203 2.12 27.02 -0.51
C LEU A 203 0.77 27.18 -1.23
N ILE A 204 0.00 26.13 -1.37
CA ILE A 204 -1.34 26.20 -1.94
C ILE A 204 -2.31 26.62 -0.85
N VAL A 205 -2.93 27.80 -1.00
CA VAL A 205 -3.83 28.39 -0.02
C VAL A 205 -5.29 28.30 -0.40
N GLN A 206 -5.59 28.26 -1.71
CA GLN A 206 -6.96 28.09 -2.20
C GLN A 206 -6.99 27.15 -3.40
N ILE A 207 -8.06 26.35 -3.50
CA ILE A 207 -8.39 25.51 -4.65
C ILE A 207 -9.85 25.75 -5.01
N ASN A 208 -10.11 26.05 -6.29
CA ASN A 208 -11.44 26.34 -6.84
C ASN A 208 -12.20 27.43 -6.08
N GLY A 209 -11.48 28.37 -5.46
CA GLY A 209 -12.03 29.49 -4.68
C GLY A 209 -12.26 29.19 -3.20
N GLU A 210 -12.05 27.96 -2.76
CA GLU A 210 -12.14 27.54 -1.37
C GLU A 210 -10.75 27.50 -0.71
N PHE A 211 -10.66 27.90 0.57
CA PHE A 211 -9.41 27.78 1.32
C PHE A 211 -9.09 26.30 1.58
N VAL A 212 -7.84 25.91 1.32
CA VAL A 212 -7.39 24.52 1.49
C VAL A 212 -7.59 24.05 2.93
N ALA A 213 -7.49 24.93 3.91
CA ALA A 213 -7.75 24.62 5.31
C ALA A 213 -9.18 24.11 5.60
N ASN A 214 -10.14 24.40 4.71
CA ASN A 214 -11.54 23.98 4.84
C ASN A 214 -11.86 22.70 4.04
N ILE A 215 -10.95 22.25 3.20
CA ILE A 215 -11.10 21.06 2.35
C ILE A 215 -10.52 19.87 3.11
N ASP A 216 -11.26 18.77 3.26
CA ASP A 216 -10.71 17.55 3.85
C ASP A 216 -9.69 16.86 2.91
N ASP A 217 -8.86 15.97 3.47
CA ASP A 217 -7.78 15.34 2.69
C ASP A 217 -8.30 14.43 1.58
N GLY A 218 -9.45 13.79 1.75
CA GLY A 218 -10.09 12.97 0.72
C GLY A 218 -10.57 13.81 -0.46
N GLN A 219 -11.22 14.94 -0.19
CA GLN A 219 -11.64 15.91 -1.20
C GLN A 219 -10.43 16.54 -1.90
N LEU A 220 -9.40 16.91 -1.13
CA LEU A 220 -8.16 17.45 -1.68
C LEU A 220 -7.49 16.46 -2.64
N ASN A 221 -7.38 15.21 -2.22
CA ASN A 221 -6.84 14.14 -3.06
C ASN A 221 -7.69 13.97 -4.34
N ALA A 222 -9.02 13.95 -4.23
CA ALA A 222 -9.92 13.85 -5.38
C ALA A 222 -9.81 15.03 -6.37
N ILE A 223 -9.45 16.22 -5.88
CA ILE A 223 -9.18 17.39 -6.73
C ILE A 223 -7.82 17.26 -7.42
N MET A 224 -6.80 16.80 -6.70
CA MET A 224 -5.43 16.69 -7.21
C MET A 224 -5.24 15.48 -8.12
N THR A 225 -5.92 14.37 -7.81
CA THR A 225 -5.85 13.09 -8.53
C THR A 225 -7.23 12.66 -8.97
N GLY A 226 -7.35 11.72 -9.91
CA GLY A 226 -8.64 11.13 -10.30
C GLY A 226 -8.67 10.72 -11.77
N PHE A 227 -9.66 9.89 -12.12
CA PHE A 227 -9.74 9.24 -13.43
C PHE A 227 -10.16 10.14 -14.59
N ASN A 228 -10.50 11.40 -14.36
CA ASN A 228 -10.94 12.32 -15.41
C ASN A 228 -10.00 13.54 -15.52
N SER A 229 -10.03 14.18 -16.70
CA SER A 229 -9.26 15.39 -17.00
C SER A 229 -9.82 16.65 -16.32
N GLY A 230 -10.23 16.55 -15.06
CA GLY A 230 -10.74 17.70 -14.31
C GLY A 230 -9.73 18.82 -14.18
N THR A 231 -10.23 20.03 -13.95
CA THR A 231 -9.41 21.23 -13.82
C THR A 231 -9.45 21.73 -12.38
N ALA A 232 -8.28 22.05 -11.80
CA ALA A 232 -8.13 22.69 -10.50
C ALA A 232 -7.57 24.11 -10.70
N LYS A 233 -8.28 25.10 -10.17
CA LYS A 233 -7.78 26.49 -10.08
C LYS A 233 -7.14 26.68 -8.73
N MET A 234 -5.85 26.98 -8.70
CA MET A 234 -5.09 27.08 -7.46
C MET A 234 -4.51 28.45 -7.28
N LYS A 235 -4.58 28.96 -6.04
CA LYS A 235 -3.87 30.14 -5.58
C LYS A 235 -2.71 29.69 -4.71
N LEU A 236 -1.50 30.07 -5.09
CA LEU A 236 -0.27 29.75 -4.40
C LEU A 236 0.37 31.00 -3.81
N LEU A 237 1.02 30.82 -2.67
CA LEU A 237 2.01 31.76 -2.14
C LEU A 237 3.39 31.20 -2.47
N THR A 238 4.17 31.94 -3.25
CA THR A 238 5.53 31.60 -3.65
C THR A 238 6.51 32.58 -3.03
N PRO A 239 7.82 32.32 -3.02
CA PRO A 239 8.83 33.29 -2.58
C PRO A 239 8.77 34.64 -3.35
N ASN A 240 8.22 34.61 -4.58
CA ASN A 240 8.09 35.78 -5.45
C ASN A 240 6.70 36.47 -5.35
N GLY A 241 5.85 36.05 -4.42
CA GLY A 241 4.49 36.58 -4.23
C GLY A 241 3.38 35.61 -4.61
N GLU A 242 2.15 36.12 -4.69
CA GLU A 242 0.99 35.32 -5.07
C GLU A 242 1.01 34.91 -6.53
N LYS A 243 0.64 33.66 -6.81
CA LYS A 243 0.52 33.09 -8.14
C LYS A 243 -0.79 32.34 -8.28
N ASN A 244 -1.51 32.59 -9.39
CA ASN A 244 -2.68 31.81 -9.74
C ASN A 244 -2.34 30.89 -10.92
N VAL A 245 -2.70 29.61 -10.77
CA VAL A 245 -2.52 28.61 -11.83
C VAL A 245 -3.82 27.84 -12.06
N VAL A 246 -3.99 27.41 -13.30
CA VAL A 246 -5.11 26.54 -13.69
C VAL A 246 -4.49 25.25 -14.20
N LEU A 247 -4.64 24.18 -13.42
CA LEU A 247 -4.04 22.89 -13.71
C LEU A 247 -5.13 21.94 -14.19
N ARG A 248 -4.94 21.37 -15.37
CA ARG A 248 -5.79 20.31 -15.87
C ARG A 248 -5.11 18.99 -15.57
N ARG A 249 -5.78 18.09 -14.88
CA ARG A 249 -5.23 16.75 -14.64
C ARG A 249 -4.86 16.08 -15.97
N ALA A 250 -3.70 15.48 -16.01
CA ALA A 250 -3.19 14.72 -17.15
C ALA A 250 -2.66 13.37 -16.68
N SER A 251 -2.60 12.40 -17.57
CA SER A 251 -1.93 11.14 -17.31
C SER A 251 -0.42 11.39 -17.25
N ILE A 252 0.17 11.12 -16.10
CA ILE A 252 1.60 11.28 -15.84
C ILE A 252 2.17 9.87 -15.73
N VAL A 253 3.17 9.57 -16.57
CA VAL A 253 3.96 8.34 -16.42
C VAL A 253 5.05 8.64 -15.42
N LEU A 254 4.97 8.02 -14.25
CA LEU A 254 6.01 8.13 -13.24
C LEU A 254 7.17 7.19 -13.62
N ALA A 255 8.40 7.66 -13.49
CA ALA A 255 9.57 6.80 -13.57
C ALA A 255 9.58 5.87 -12.34
N ASP A 256 9.97 4.61 -12.53
CA ASP A 256 10.11 3.66 -11.42
C ASP A 256 11.29 4.03 -10.51
N ALA A 257 12.32 4.70 -11.07
CA ALA A 257 13.44 5.26 -10.33
C ALA A 257 14.02 6.48 -11.03
N ASP A 258 14.62 7.38 -10.25
CA ASP A 258 15.41 8.51 -10.75
C ASP A 258 16.89 8.33 -10.40
N ILE A 259 17.77 8.91 -11.24
CA ILE A 259 19.21 8.93 -11.05
C ILE A 259 19.67 10.36 -10.86
N ILE A 260 20.29 10.64 -9.72
CA ILE A 260 20.84 11.95 -9.40
C ILE A 260 22.36 11.82 -9.24
N ARG A 261 23.12 12.66 -9.92
CA ARG A 261 24.56 12.72 -9.81
C ARG A 261 24.98 13.91 -8.97
N HIS A 262 25.60 13.63 -7.84
CA HIS A 262 26.16 14.66 -6.97
C HIS A 262 27.63 14.87 -7.33
N THR A 263 27.95 16.06 -7.86
CA THR A 263 29.31 16.42 -8.39
C THR A 263 29.98 17.55 -7.62
N SER A 264 29.49 17.88 -6.41
CA SER A 264 30.13 18.91 -5.59
C SER A 264 31.49 18.46 -5.05
N LYS A 265 32.31 19.43 -4.58
CA LYS A 265 33.59 19.12 -3.94
C LYS A 265 33.46 18.21 -2.73
N ASP A 266 32.31 18.25 -2.06
CA ASP A 266 32.04 17.54 -0.82
C ASP A 266 31.36 16.17 -1.06
N SER A 267 30.77 15.95 -2.25
CA SER A 267 30.10 14.71 -2.63
C SER A 267 30.71 14.00 -3.85
N GLY A 268 31.85 14.44 -4.30
CA GLY A 268 32.84 13.88 -5.24
C GLY A 268 32.45 12.75 -6.19
N GLY A 269 31.28 12.84 -6.90
CA GLY A 269 30.87 11.79 -7.85
C GLY A 269 29.99 10.70 -7.25
N MET A 270 29.25 10.99 -6.20
CA MET A 270 28.24 10.11 -5.61
C MET A 270 27.04 9.95 -6.54
N LEU A 271 26.54 8.72 -6.67
CA LEU A 271 25.29 8.41 -7.36
C LEU A 271 24.16 8.23 -6.35
N GLU A 272 23.03 8.86 -6.58
CA GLU A 272 21.80 8.62 -5.84
C GLU A 272 20.77 7.98 -6.77
N PHE A 273 20.20 6.87 -6.32
CA PHE A 273 19.09 6.18 -6.96
C PHE A 273 17.84 6.36 -6.09
N VAL A 274 16.91 7.20 -6.52
CA VAL A 274 15.62 7.37 -5.85
C VAL A 274 14.64 6.36 -6.43
N VAL A 275 14.27 5.36 -5.66
CA VAL A 275 13.33 4.31 -6.09
C VAL A 275 11.93 4.70 -5.64
N HIS A 276 11.02 4.88 -6.60
CA HIS A 276 9.62 5.17 -6.34
C HIS A 276 8.81 3.88 -6.27
N LYS A 277 9.07 2.96 -7.20
CA LYS A 277 8.45 1.64 -7.27
C LYS A 277 9.51 0.56 -7.48
N VAL A 278 9.42 -0.50 -6.70
CA VAL A 278 10.24 -1.70 -6.89
C VAL A 278 9.67 -2.52 -8.05
N SER A 279 10.35 -2.49 -9.19
CA SER A 279 9.91 -3.11 -10.45
C SER A 279 11.12 -3.49 -11.31
N ASP A 280 10.89 -4.30 -12.34
CA ASP A 280 11.91 -4.57 -13.36
C ASP A 280 12.37 -3.28 -14.08
N GLY A 281 11.51 -2.26 -14.18
CA GLY A 281 11.87 -0.94 -14.70
C GLY A 281 12.94 -0.27 -13.85
N ALA A 282 12.75 -0.22 -12.53
CA ALA A 282 13.74 0.32 -11.59
C ALA A 282 15.06 -0.47 -11.64
N VAL A 283 14.99 -1.81 -11.70
CA VAL A 283 16.17 -2.67 -11.85
C VAL A 283 16.97 -2.31 -13.08
N ASN A 284 16.32 -2.17 -14.26
CA ASN A 284 17.00 -1.85 -15.50
C ASN A 284 17.63 -0.46 -15.46
N ILE A 285 16.89 0.56 -14.97
CA ILE A 285 17.40 1.94 -14.84
C ILE A 285 18.68 1.97 -14.00
N ILE A 286 18.68 1.27 -12.86
CA ILE A 286 19.82 1.24 -11.93
C ILE A 286 20.97 0.42 -12.50
N ALA A 287 20.71 -0.73 -13.12
CA ALA A 287 21.72 -1.57 -13.73
C ALA A 287 22.44 -0.84 -14.88
N ASP A 288 21.70 -0.15 -15.75
CA ASP A 288 22.25 0.66 -16.83
C ASP A 288 23.13 1.81 -16.30
N ALA A 289 22.69 2.46 -15.23
CA ALA A 289 23.47 3.53 -14.60
C ALA A 289 24.76 3.00 -13.95
N LEU A 290 24.72 1.85 -13.28
CA LEU A 290 25.90 1.20 -12.70
C LEU A 290 26.90 0.79 -13.80
N ALA A 291 26.40 0.33 -14.96
CA ALA A 291 27.25 0.03 -16.12
C ALA A 291 27.88 1.30 -16.72
N GLN A 292 27.14 2.40 -16.75
CA GLN A 292 27.63 3.69 -17.25
C GLN A 292 28.64 4.37 -16.29
N TYR A 293 28.50 4.15 -14.98
CA TYR A 293 29.32 4.76 -13.93
C TYR A 293 29.90 3.67 -13.01
N PRO A 294 30.93 2.91 -13.47
CA PRO A 294 31.38 1.70 -12.77
C PRO A 294 32.09 1.96 -11.43
N ASP A 295 32.70 3.15 -11.26
CA ASP A 295 33.47 3.52 -10.08
C ASP A 295 32.96 4.83 -9.44
N PRO A 296 31.73 4.88 -8.90
CA PRO A 296 31.28 6.03 -8.14
C PRO A 296 32.03 6.08 -6.80
N MET A 297 32.25 7.28 -6.26
CA MET A 297 32.79 7.46 -4.91
C MET A 297 31.95 6.71 -3.85
N GLY A 298 30.66 6.65 -4.07
CA GLY A 298 29.70 5.92 -3.27
C GLY A 298 28.30 6.02 -3.87
N ILE A 299 27.40 5.23 -3.34
CA ILE A 299 26.02 5.13 -3.81
C ILE A 299 25.06 5.42 -2.67
N VAL A 300 24.06 6.24 -2.93
CA VAL A 300 22.87 6.39 -2.10
C VAL A 300 21.73 5.64 -2.78
N LEU A 301 21.19 4.62 -2.14
CA LEU A 301 19.95 3.96 -2.54
C LEU A 301 18.81 4.52 -1.69
N ASP A 302 18.04 5.44 -2.26
CA ASP A 302 16.95 6.08 -1.57
C ASP A 302 15.65 5.29 -1.74
N LEU A 303 15.26 4.61 -0.68
CA LEU A 303 14.04 3.82 -0.58
C LEU A 303 13.00 4.49 0.33
N ARG A 304 13.19 5.75 0.74
CA ARG A 304 12.32 6.42 1.71
C ARG A 304 10.86 6.46 1.30
N THR A 305 10.56 6.52 0.01
CA THR A 305 9.19 6.51 -0.53
C THR A 305 8.89 5.26 -1.35
N ALA A 306 9.81 4.26 -1.34
CA ALA A 306 9.68 3.08 -2.17
C ALA A 306 8.55 2.16 -1.70
N ILE A 307 7.71 1.79 -2.66
CA ILE A 307 6.66 0.80 -2.49
C ILE A 307 6.97 -0.39 -3.41
N GLY A 308 6.77 -1.60 -2.92
CA GLY A 308 6.98 -2.79 -3.74
C GLY A 308 6.04 -3.93 -3.36
N ASP A 309 5.61 -4.63 -4.40
CA ASP A 309 4.79 -5.83 -4.37
C ASP A 309 5.38 -6.97 -5.24
N ASP A 310 6.37 -6.66 -6.08
CA ASP A 310 7.08 -7.62 -6.93
C ASP A 310 8.31 -8.19 -6.21
N GLU A 311 8.21 -9.43 -5.73
CA GLU A 311 9.28 -10.13 -5.01
C GLU A 311 10.50 -10.40 -5.89
N ARG A 312 10.30 -10.66 -7.19
CA ARG A 312 11.41 -10.96 -8.11
C ARG A 312 12.17 -9.72 -8.49
N ALA A 313 11.47 -8.62 -8.76
CA ALA A 313 12.10 -7.33 -9.02
C ALA A 313 12.87 -6.85 -7.79
N ALA A 314 12.32 -7.00 -6.59
CA ALA A 314 13.01 -6.65 -5.35
C ALA A 314 14.29 -7.46 -5.13
N ALA A 315 14.22 -8.77 -5.37
CA ALA A 315 15.40 -9.63 -5.26
C ALA A 315 16.48 -9.28 -6.30
N LYS A 316 16.10 -8.98 -7.54
CA LYS A 316 17.03 -8.50 -8.57
C LYS A 316 17.67 -7.17 -8.17
N LEU A 317 16.84 -6.21 -7.71
CA LEU A 317 17.31 -4.89 -7.30
C LEU A 317 18.32 -4.98 -6.14
N ALA A 318 17.98 -5.70 -5.07
CA ALA A 318 18.92 -5.94 -3.97
C ALA A 318 20.17 -6.66 -4.48
N GLY A 319 20.01 -7.67 -5.34
CA GLY A 319 21.07 -8.49 -5.91
C GLY A 319 22.13 -7.68 -6.66
N LEU A 320 21.76 -6.56 -7.32
CA LEU A 320 22.75 -5.66 -7.96
C LEU A 320 23.84 -5.19 -6.97
N PHE A 321 23.56 -5.21 -5.68
CA PHE A 321 24.45 -4.76 -4.61
C PHE A 321 24.92 -5.88 -3.70
N VAL A 322 24.01 -6.72 -3.20
CA VAL A 322 24.33 -7.78 -2.21
C VAL A 322 24.76 -9.10 -2.86
N GLY A 323 24.52 -9.27 -4.17
CA GLY A 323 24.84 -10.50 -4.89
C GLY A 323 23.76 -11.59 -4.78
N ALA A 324 24.14 -12.81 -5.17
CA ALA A 324 23.25 -13.97 -5.24
C ALA A 324 23.05 -14.63 -3.86
N VAL A 325 22.54 -13.86 -2.91
CA VAL A 325 22.19 -14.31 -1.56
C VAL A 325 20.68 -14.38 -1.40
N PRO A 326 20.13 -15.09 -0.40
CA PRO A 326 18.73 -15.00 -0.03
C PRO A 326 18.36 -13.55 0.34
N VAL A 327 17.47 -12.93 -0.43
CA VAL A 327 17.00 -11.54 -0.18
C VAL A 327 15.78 -11.57 0.72
N MET A 328 14.87 -12.49 0.46
CA MET A 328 13.64 -12.63 1.25
C MET A 328 13.12 -14.07 1.22
N ARG A 329 12.17 -14.33 2.12
CA ARG A 329 11.36 -15.54 2.14
C ARG A 329 9.90 -15.12 2.06
N ILE A 330 9.17 -15.70 1.12
CA ILE A 330 7.73 -15.50 0.98
C ILE A 330 7.03 -16.64 1.69
N VAL A 331 6.15 -16.30 2.61
CA VAL A 331 5.33 -17.26 3.35
C VAL A 331 3.88 -17.08 2.92
N GLU A 332 3.35 -18.07 2.21
CA GLU A 332 1.94 -18.11 1.86
C GLU A 332 1.14 -18.68 3.04
N THR A 333 0.31 -17.82 3.66
CA THR A 333 -0.39 -18.14 4.91
C THR A 333 -1.32 -19.36 4.79
N ALA A 334 -1.91 -19.56 3.61
CA ALA A 334 -2.88 -20.64 3.40
C ALA A 334 -2.24 -22.03 3.25
N ARG A 335 -0.97 -22.11 2.85
CA ARG A 335 -0.28 -23.37 2.52
C ARG A 335 0.88 -23.69 3.44
N ASP A 336 1.26 -22.76 4.30
CA ASP A 336 2.49 -22.83 5.11
C ASP A 336 3.76 -23.10 4.26
N GLU A 337 3.71 -22.67 3.00
CA GLU A 337 4.81 -22.81 2.05
C GLU A 337 5.76 -21.63 2.19
N VAL A 338 7.05 -21.92 2.15
CA VAL A 338 8.11 -20.90 2.21
C VAL A 338 8.92 -20.95 0.93
N GLU A 339 8.83 -19.89 0.13
CA GLU A 339 9.70 -19.67 -1.03
C GLU A 339 10.87 -18.78 -0.64
N VAL A 340 12.10 -19.23 -0.95
CA VAL A 340 13.32 -18.42 -0.78
C VAL A 340 13.62 -17.73 -2.10
N VAL A 341 13.64 -16.38 -2.10
CA VAL A 341 13.91 -15.58 -3.30
C VAL A 341 15.34 -15.06 -3.24
N PRO A 342 16.25 -15.59 -4.09
CA PRO A 342 17.63 -15.15 -4.14
C PRO A 342 17.81 -13.88 -4.98
N GLY A 343 18.84 -13.10 -4.64
CA GLY A 343 19.28 -11.97 -5.45
C GLY A 343 19.94 -12.41 -6.77
N ALA A 344 20.26 -11.40 -7.59
CA ALA A 344 21.05 -11.57 -8.81
C ALA A 344 22.55 -11.42 -8.52
N GLN A 345 23.41 -11.51 -9.55
CA GLN A 345 24.83 -11.23 -9.42
C GLN A 345 25.06 -9.74 -9.14
N ALA A 346 25.96 -9.43 -8.21
CA ALA A 346 26.30 -8.04 -7.89
C ALA A 346 26.90 -7.31 -9.11
N ALA A 347 26.41 -6.09 -9.34
CA ALA A 347 26.86 -5.21 -10.41
C ALA A 347 27.92 -4.20 -9.94
N THR A 348 28.05 -4.00 -8.62
CA THR A 348 29.00 -3.03 -8.05
C THR A 348 29.49 -3.47 -6.66
N ASN A 349 30.71 -3.04 -6.32
CA ASN A 349 31.29 -3.16 -4.98
C ASN A 349 31.42 -1.80 -4.26
N ALA A 350 30.92 -0.71 -4.87
CA ALA A 350 30.99 0.62 -4.27
C ALA A 350 30.27 0.66 -2.92
N ASN A 351 30.73 1.47 -1.98
CA ASN A 351 30.08 1.70 -0.70
C ASN A 351 28.66 2.21 -0.89
N VAL A 352 27.68 1.71 -0.11
CA VAL A 352 26.28 2.06 -0.24
C VAL A 352 25.70 2.57 1.08
N VAL A 353 25.01 3.70 1.01
CA VAL A 353 24.10 4.15 2.07
C VAL A 353 22.67 3.90 1.58
N VAL A 354 21.86 3.23 2.39
CA VAL A 354 20.45 2.99 2.12
C VAL A 354 19.62 3.96 2.94
N LEU A 355 18.89 4.85 2.27
CA LEU A 355 17.94 5.74 2.93
C LEU A 355 16.58 5.05 3.06
N MET A 356 15.97 5.15 4.24
CA MET A 356 14.73 4.49 4.58
C MET A 356 13.83 5.35 5.47
N SER A 357 12.51 5.12 5.41
CA SER A 357 11.54 5.82 6.25
C SER A 357 10.32 4.92 6.55
N ASP A 358 9.38 5.43 7.33
CA ASP A 358 8.08 4.81 7.60
C ASP A 358 7.17 4.68 6.36
N MET A 359 7.56 5.27 5.24
CA MET A 359 6.90 5.07 3.95
C MET A 359 7.53 3.94 3.13
N THR A 360 8.72 3.45 3.47
CA THR A 360 9.34 2.25 2.89
C THR A 360 8.51 1.03 3.26
N ARG A 361 7.88 0.35 2.30
CA ARG A 361 6.93 -0.74 2.58
C ARG A 361 6.94 -1.85 1.53
N GLY A 362 6.36 -2.99 1.91
CA GLY A 362 6.26 -4.15 1.04
C GLY A 362 7.62 -4.79 0.77
N THR A 363 7.90 -5.15 -0.49
CA THR A 363 9.17 -5.76 -0.88
C THR A 363 10.36 -4.82 -0.75
N ALA A 364 10.14 -3.48 -0.69
CA ALA A 364 11.19 -2.52 -0.41
C ALA A 364 11.81 -2.72 1.00
N GLU A 365 11.03 -3.15 1.99
CA GLU A 365 11.53 -3.47 3.33
C GLU A 365 12.47 -4.69 3.30
N ALA A 366 12.19 -5.66 2.43
CA ALA A 366 13.09 -6.81 2.25
C ALA A 366 14.41 -6.42 1.59
N ILE A 367 14.41 -5.43 0.68
CA ILE A 367 15.64 -4.88 0.12
C ILE A 367 16.50 -4.28 1.25
N VAL A 368 15.90 -3.41 2.09
CA VAL A 368 16.60 -2.81 3.25
C VAL A 368 17.17 -3.90 4.16
N ALA A 369 16.37 -4.94 4.47
CA ALA A 369 16.80 -6.06 5.29
C ALA A 369 17.99 -6.81 4.67
N ALA A 370 17.99 -7.01 3.35
CA ALA A 370 19.10 -7.71 2.67
C ALA A 370 20.41 -6.93 2.78
N PHE A 371 20.39 -5.61 2.71
CA PHE A 371 21.59 -4.80 2.94
C PHE A 371 22.12 -4.94 4.38
N TYR A 372 21.20 -4.94 5.34
CA TYR A 372 21.54 -5.13 6.76
C TYR A 372 22.16 -6.52 7.00
N GLU A 373 21.45 -7.59 6.62
CA GLU A 373 21.85 -8.98 6.90
C GLU A 373 23.18 -9.39 6.22
N ASN A 374 23.53 -8.71 5.12
CA ASN A 374 24.77 -9.01 4.38
C ASN A 374 25.88 -7.98 4.61
N ASN A 375 25.75 -7.08 5.59
CA ASN A 375 26.73 -6.03 5.90
C ASN A 375 27.17 -5.28 4.64
N ARG A 376 26.21 -4.92 3.77
CA ARG A 376 26.52 -4.38 2.43
C ARG A 376 26.20 -2.90 2.29
N GLY A 377 25.47 -2.31 3.23
CA GLY A 377 25.13 -0.91 3.22
C GLY A 377 24.79 -0.36 4.60
N VAL A 378 25.11 0.90 4.84
CA VAL A 378 24.75 1.60 6.07
C VAL A 378 23.31 2.10 5.96
N LEU A 379 22.43 1.64 6.86
CA LEU A 379 21.03 2.04 6.92
C LEU A 379 20.87 3.38 7.63
N VAL A 380 20.31 4.37 6.95
CA VAL A 380 20.15 5.74 7.43
C VAL A 380 18.69 6.19 7.28
N GLY A 381 18.09 6.77 8.31
CA GLY A 381 16.72 7.27 8.21
C GLY A 381 15.89 7.10 9.46
N THR A 382 14.66 6.65 9.29
CA THR A 382 13.73 6.26 10.35
C THR A 382 13.23 4.84 10.09
N PRO A 383 12.65 4.13 11.10
CA PRO A 383 12.15 2.76 10.92
C PRO A 383 11.16 2.63 9.76
N THR A 384 11.25 1.55 9.00
CA THR A 384 10.31 1.27 7.91
C THR A 384 8.88 1.01 8.40
N ALA A 385 7.92 0.95 7.48
CA ALA A 385 6.50 0.83 7.80
C ALA A 385 6.14 -0.41 8.63
N GLY A 386 6.84 -1.53 8.40
CA GLY A 386 6.45 -2.83 8.95
C GLY A 386 5.21 -3.39 8.28
N VAL A 387 5.05 -3.14 6.98
CA VAL A 387 3.95 -3.64 6.13
C VAL A 387 4.56 -4.51 5.05
N ALA A 388 5.11 -5.65 5.46
CA ALA A 388 5.82 -6.57 4.59
C ALA A 388 4.89 -7.70 4.13
N ARG A 389 3.92 -7.34 3.29
CA ARG A 389 2.97 -8.25 2.68
C ARG A 389 2.92 -8.04 1.18
N ILE A 390 2.61 -9.10 0.45
CA ILE A 390 2.41 -9.08 -1.00
C ILE A 390 0.97 -9.50 -1.28
N ALA A 391 0.36 -8.80 -2.22
CA ALA A 391 -0.94 -9.14 -2.74
C ALA A 391 -0.84 -10.24 -3.81
N SER A 392 -1.77 -11.21 -3.74
CA SER A 392 -2.07 -12.07 -4.88
C SER A 392 -3.18 -11.44 -5.70
N HIS A 393 -2.97 -11.32 -7.01
CA HIS A 393 -4.00 -10.90 -7.95
C HIS A 393 -4.70 -12.12 -8.54
N ILE A 394 -6.03 -12.11 -8.49
CA ILE A 394 -6.87 -13.15 -9.05
C ILE A 394 -7.80 -12.52 -10.09
N ASP A 395 -7.49 -12.71 -11.37
CA ASP A 395 -8.31 -12.18 -12.46
C ASP A 395 -9.71 -12.81 -12.46
N LEU A 396 -10.72 -11.97 -12.74
CA LEU A 396 -12.11 -12.35 -12.90
C LEU A 396 -12.57 -12.20 -14.37
N ASN A 397 -13.51 -13.04 -14.79
CA ASN A 397 -14.01 -13.03 -16.17
C ASN A 397 -14.72 -11.74 -16.57
N ASN A 398 -15.17 -10.94 -15.63
CA ASN A 398 -15.78 -9.61 -15.88
C ASN A 398 -14.73 -8.52 -16.18
N GLY A 399 -13.44 -8.86 -16.22
CA GLY A 399 -12.33 -7.93 -16.45
C GLY A 399 -11.85 -7.20 -15.17
N GLY A 400 -12.42 -7.54 -14.00
CA GLY A 400 -11.92 -7.13 -12.71
C GLY A 400 -10.93 -8.13 -12.12
N ALA A 401 -10.42 -7.85 -10.92
CA ALA A 401 -9.56 -8.77 -10.16
C ALA A 401 -9.84 -8.68 -8.66
N LEU A 402 -9.51 -9.73 -7.95
CA LEU A 402 -9.41 -9.73 -6.49
C LEU A 402 -7.94 -9.54 -6.10
N GLU A 403 -7.68 -8.67 -5.16
CA GLU A 403 -6.39 -8.48 -4.54
C GLU A 403 -6.46 -8.98 -3.09
N LEU A 404 -5.61 -9.97 -2.75
CA LEU A 404 -5.57 -10.62 -1.45
C LEU A 404 -4.17 -10.47 -0.86
N LEU A 405 -4.02 -9.89 0.33
CA LEU A 405 -2.75 -9.79 1.05
C LEU A 405 -2.41 -11.10 1.78
N ASN A 406 -2.27 -12.19 1.04
CA ASN A 406 -2.13 -13.55 1.55
C ASN A 406 -0.68 -14.03 1.71
N LYS A 407 0.29 -13.25 1.26
CA LYS A 407 1.69 -13.57 1.37
C LYS A 407 2.38 -12.61 2.34
N SER A 408 3.11 -13.13 3.32
CA SER A 408 3.97 -12.34 4.19
C SER A 408 5.42 -12.46 3.77
N ILE A 409 6.17 -11.38 3.92
CA ILE A 409 7.58 -11.31 3.62
C ILE A 409 8.36 -11.44 4.93
N LYS A 410 9.34 -12.34 4.92
CA LYS A 410 10.40 -12.40 5.93
C LYS A 410 11.73 -12.01 5.29
N THR A 411 12.69 -11.63 6.10
CA THR A 411 14.06 -11.36 5.63
C THR A 411 14.70 -12.63 5.03
N GLY A 412 15.81 -12.49 4.35
CA GLY A 412 16.58 -13.64 3.82
C GLY A 412 16.96 -14.66 4.89
N ALA A 413 17.32 -14.20 6.09
CA ALA A 413 17.60 -15.03 7.26
C ALA A 413 16.31 -15.63 7.90
N GLY A 414 15.12 -15.13 7.54
CA GLY A 414 13.85 -15.66 8.02
C GLY A 414 13.21 -14.87 9.16
N HIS A 415 13.72 -13.69 9.49
CA HIS A 415 13.12 -12.82 10.52
C HIS A 415 11.85 -12.15 10.00
N THR A 416 10.88 -11.93 10.90
CA THR A 416 9.61 -11.28 10.56
C THR A 416 9.81 -9.77 10.40
N ILE A 417 9.32 -9.22 9.29
CA ILE A 417 9.28 -7.77 9.01
C ILE A 417 7.89 -7.21 9.34
N ASP A 418 6.82 -7.94 8.98
CA ASP A 418 5.44 -7.49 9.15
C ASP A 418 5.11 -7.16 10.62
N GLY A 419 4.50 -6.00 10.85
CA GLY A 419 4.21 -5.45 12.17
C GLY A 419 5.43 -4.85 12.90
N ARG A 420 6.65 -5.10 12.44
CA ARG A 420 7.88 -4.67 13.08
C ARG A 420 8.61 -3.57 12.30
N GLY A 421 8.86 -3.79 11.02
CA GLY A 421 9.75 -3.01 10.17
C GLY A 421 11.22 -3.34 10.37
N ILE A 422 12.07 -2.62 9.63
CA ILE A 422 13.53 -2.63 9.75
C ILE A 422 13.97 -1.31 10.38
N PHE A 423 15.03 -1.35 11.19
CA PHE A 423 15.50 -0.19 11.94
C PHE A 423 16.79 0.34 11.36
N PRO A 424 16.97 1.69 11.28
CA PRO A 424 18.20 2.28 10.77
C PRO A 424 19.34 2.13 11.77
N ILE A 425 20.57 2.05 11.25
CA ILE A 425 21.81 2.15 12.04
C ILE A 425 22.03 3.60 12.47
N VAL A 426 21.75 4.54 11.55
CA VAL A 426 21.84 5.98 11.80
C VAL A 426 20.44 6.60 11.78
N CYS A 427 19.92 6.94 12.96
CA CYS A 427 18.62 7.59 13.09
C CYS A 427 18.73 9.08 12.79
N LEU A 428 18.15 9.54 11.68
CA LEU A 428 18.20 10.95 11.25
C LEU A 428 17.50 11.88 12.22
N SER A 429 16.43 11.45 12.88
CA SER A 429 15.70 12.29 13.83
C SER A 429 16.53 12.68 15.06
N ASN A 430 17.62 11.94 15.35
CA ASN A 430 18.51 12.22 16.47
C ASN A 430 19.69 13.13 16.11
N ILE A 431 19.89 13.44 14.82
CA ILE A 431 21.05 14.22 14.33
C ILE A 431 20.62 15.38 13.42
N ARG A 432 19.53 16.08 13.78
CA ARG A 432 18.93 17.14 12.96
C ARG A 432 19.76 18.43 12.91
N SER A 433 20.50 18.75 13.95
CA SER A 433 21.33 19.96 14.01
C SER A 433 22.80 19.64 13.70
N ASN A 434 23.52 20.61 13.14
CA ASN A 434 24.97 20.49 12.88
C ASN A 434 25.75 20.06 14.13
N GLY A 435 25.36 20.55 15.32
CA GLY A 435 25.99 20.16 16.58
C GLY A 435 25.79 18.68 16.91
N GLN A 436 24.58 18.15 16.67
CA GLN A 436 24.27 16.74 16.86
C GLN A 436 25.00 15.86 15.83
N GLN A 437 25.08 16.27 14.56
CA GLN A 437 25.82 15.59 13.52
C GLN A 437 27.30 15.50 13.87
N ASN A 438 27.93 16.62 14.23
CA ASN A 438 29.34 16.66 14.61
C ASN A 438 29.63 15.76 15.82
N ALA A 439 28.79 15.78 16.85
CA ALA A 439 28.93 14.91 18.01
C ALA A 439 28.79 13.43 17.61
N PHE A 440 27.80 13.10 16.78
CA PHE A 440 27.59 11.73 16.27
C PHE A 440 28.82 11.21 15.52
N PHE A 441 29.30 11.95 14.51
CA PHE A 441 30.44 11.52 13.73
C PHE A 441 31.74 11.46 14.55
N LEU A 442 31.91 12.37 15.50
CA LEU A 442 33.04 12.31 16.41
C LEU A 442 33.03 11.02 17.25
N ASN A 443 31.88 10.64 17.79
CA ASN A 443 31.73 9.39 18.54
C ASN A 443 31.99 8.18 17.64
N VAL A 444 31.51 8.15 16.39
CA VAL A 444 31.83 7.10 15.41
C VAL A 444 33.34 7.02 15.18
N VAL A 445 33.99 8.17 14.93
CA VAL A 445 35.47 8.23 14.67
C VAL A 445 36.27 7.78 15.87
N ASN A 446 35.83 8.06 17.10
CA ASN A 446 36.52 7.66 18.33
C ASN A 446 36.27 6.20 18.72
N GLY A 447 35.24 5.54 18.15
CA GLY A 447 34.82 4.20 18.55
C GLY A 447 33.89 4.18 19.76
N ASP A 448 33.36 5.35 20.15
CA ASP A 448 32.38 5.51 21.23
C ASP A 448 30.96 5.34 20.76
N PHE A 449 30.77 5.08 19.45
CA PHE A 449 29.44 4.83 18.87
C PHE A 449 29.05 3.37 19.11
N SER A 450 28.00 3.19 19.89
CA SER A 450 27.32 1.92 20.07
C SER A 450 25.87 2.09 19.61
N ALA A 451 25.57 1.63 18.39
CA ALA A 451 24.18 1.54 17.96
C ALA A 451 23.55 0.36 18.68
N ARG A 452 22.45 0.60 19.37
CA ARG A 452 21.60 -0.51 19.81
C ARG A 452 21.00 -1.16 18.57
N ASP A 453 21.39 -2.40 18.33
CA ASP A 453 20.95 -3.13 17.15
C ASP A 453 19.57 -3.76 17.38
N PHE A 454 18.57 -2.94 17.18
CA PHE A 454 17.19 -3.38 17.30
C PHE A 454 16.80 -4.50 16.33
N ASN A 455 17.51 -4.66 15.20
CA ASN A 455 17.20 -5.68 14.22
C ASN A 455 17.53 -7.09 14.75
N LYS A 456 18.51 -7.22 15.62
CA LYS A 456 18.89 -8.47 16.29
C LYS A 456 18.01 -8.83 17.49
N GLU A 457 17.31 -7.87 18.08
CA GLU A 457 16.52 -8.10 19.27
C GLU A 457 15.15 -8.69 18.93
N ALA A 458 14.92 -9.98 19.18
CA ALA A 458 13.69 -10.70 18.82
C ALA A 458 12.41 -10.14 19.48
N ASN A 459 12.51 -9.52 20.67
CA ASN A 459 11.37 -9.10 21.49
C ASN A 459 11.19 -7.58 21.56
N VAL A 460 11.81 -6.81 20.66
CA VAL A 460 11.63 -5.35 20.62
C VAL A 460 10.22 -5.01 20.20
N LYS A 461 9.56 -4.21 21.00
CA LYS A 461 8.28 -3.63 20.62
C LYS A 461 8.53 -2.46 19.65
N PRO A 462 7.92 -2.47 18.44
CA PRO A 462 8.12 -1.41 17.45
C PRO A 462 7.88 0.00 18.01
N GLN A 463 6.95 0.14 18.96
CA GLN A 463 6.63 1.39 19.62
C GLN A 463 7.81 1.97 20.44
N ASP A 464 8.63 1.11 21.06
CA ASP A 464 9.76 1.56 21.86
C ASP A 464 10.90 2.06 20.98
N VAL A 465 11.08 1.44 19.81
CA VAL A 465 12.09 1.90 18.83
C VAL A 465 11.65 3.20 18.17
N ARG A 466 10.39 3.29 17.73
CA ARG A 466 9.84 4.52 17.13
C ARG A 466 9.87 5.69 18.12
N ARG A 467 9.83 5.42 19.44
CA ARG A 467 10.05 6.45 20.46
C ARG A 467 11.49 6.94 20.50
N GLY A 468 12.47 6.04 20.27
CA GLY A 468 13.91 6.37 20.21
C GLY A 468 14.35 6.93 18.85
N CYS A 469 13.61 6.62 17.78
CA CYS A 469 13.83 7.12 16.42
C CYS A 469 12.47 7.53 15.81
N PRO A 470 11.93 8.69 16.19
CA PRO A 470 10.64 9.15 15.72
C PRO A 470 10.66 9.46 14.23
N VAL A 471 9.49 9.29 13.61
CA VAL A 471 9.28 9.64 12.19
C VAL A 471 9.60 11.13 11.98
N LEU A 472 10.27 11.42 10.89
CA LEU A 472 10.50 12.77 10.43
C LEU A 472 9.32 13.20 9.55
N THR A 473 8.89 14.45 9.68
CA THR A 473 7.94 15.04 8.73
C THR A 473 8.68 15.33 7.43
N SER A 474 8.31 14.69 6.32
CA SER A 474 8.95 14.88 5.02
C SER A 474 9.01 16.36 4.60
N GLY A 475 10.14 16.79 4.04
CA GLY A 475 10.35 18.14 3.55
C GLY A 475 11.75 18.34 2.97
N ALA A 476 11.94 19.40 2.19
CA ALA A 476 13.21 19.70 1.50
C ALA A 476 14.42 19.76 2.47
N ASP A 477 14.23 20.20 3.70
CA ASP A 477 15.30 20.27 4.71
C ASP A 477 15.73 18.88 5.18
N GLU A 478 14.81 17.91 5.19
CA GLU A 478 15.09 16.52 5.55
C GLU A 478 15.78 15.76 4.43
N ASP A 479 15.40 16.04 3.18
CA ASP A 479 16.09 15.48 2.02
C ASP A 479 17.54 15.95 1.97
N ALA A 480 17.76 17.25 2.17
CA ALA A 480 19.10 17.82 2.23
C ALA A 480 19.92 17.23 3.40
N LEU A 481 19.30 17.02 4.58
CA LEU A 481 19.93 16.38 5.72
C LEU A 481 20.34 14.93 5.41
N ALA A 482 19.42 14.14 4.87
CA ALA A 482 19.68 12.74 4.56
C ALA A 482 20.84 12.58 3.57
N ILE A 483 20.85 13.39 2.51
CA ILE A 483 21.92 13.38 1.51
C ILE A 483 23.25 13.88 2.08
N ALA A 484 23.24 14.93 2.92
CA ALA A 484 24.47 15.44 3.58
C ALA A 484 25.08 14.38 4.50
N VAL A 485 24.27 13.69 5.30
CA VAL A 485 24.71 12.60 6.19
C VAL A 485 25.23 11.43 5.36
N ALA A 486 24.55 11.02 4.30
CA ALA A 486 25.00 9.95 3.41
C ALA A 486 26.34 10.30 2.74
N ALA A 487 26.49 11.53 2.23
CA ALA A 487 27.74 12.01 1.63
C ALA A 487 28.90 11.98 2.65
N GLN A 488 28.66 12.40 3.88
CA GLN A 488 29.71 12.35 4.93
C GLN A 488 30.11 10.91 5.28
N ILE A 489 29.16 9.99 5.35
CA ILE A 489 29.45 8.56 5.60
C ILE A 489 30.28 7.98 4.45
N LEU A 490 29.89 8.27 3.19
CA LEU A 490 30.55 7.74 1.99
C LEU A 490 31.91 8.37 1.71
N SER A 491 32.19 9.58 2.24
CA SER A 491 33.47 10.27 2.05
C SER A 491 34.61 9.79 2.98
N ASP A 492 34.31 8.99 3.98
CA ASP A 492 35.27 8.49 4.98
C ASP A 492 35.11 6.99 5.20
N ASP A 493 36.04 6.22 4.64
CA ASP A 493 36.03 4.74 4.75
C ASP A 493 36.06 4.23 6.20
N LYS A 494 36.66 5.00 7.13
CA LYS A 494 36.71 4.63 8.54
C LYS A 494 35.35 4.80 9.20
N ILE A 495 34.63 5.89 8.87
CA ILE A 495 33.26 6.11 9.33
C ILE A 495 32.35 5.02 8.74
N TYR A 496 32.44 4.82 7.42
CA TYR A 496 31.65 3.80 6.73
C TYR A 496 31.85 2.42 7.31
N GLY A 497 33.11 1.98 7.45
CA GLY A 497 33.47 0.67 7.98
C GLY A 497 32.98 0.44 9.42
N ARG A 498 33.03 1.46 10.28
CA ARG A 498 32.54 1.36 11.67
C ARG A 498 31.02 1.30 11.78
N LEU A 499 30.32 2.06 10.93
CA LEU A 499 28.87 1.99 10.89
C LEU A 499 28.36 0.69 10.25
N LEU A 500 29.14 0.11 9.34
CA LEU A 500 28.81 -1.16 8.71
C LEU A 500 29.06 -2.35 9.66
N ALA A 501 30.12 -2.28 10.48
CA ALA A 501 30.51 -3.33 11.44
C ALA A 501 29.70 -3.27 12.75
N HIS A 502 28.41 -2.93 12.69
CA HIS A 502 27.50 -2.77 13.85
C HIS A 502 27.43 -4.00 14.79
N ASP A 503 28.35 -4.94 14.67
CA ASP A 503 28.42 -6.23 15.36
C ASP A 503 29.48 -6.33 16.46
N GLU A 504 30.34 -5.33 16.70
CA GLU A 504 31.39 -5.39 17.73
C GLU A 504 31.12 -4.49 18.94
#